data_3c25d31e1416ab08c7ca6a93a2dddcef
#
_entry.id   3c25d31e1416ab08c7ca6a93a2dddcef
#
_cell.length_a   1.000
_cell.length_b   1.000
_cell.length_c   1.000
_cell.angle_alpha   90.00
_cell.angle_beta   90.00
_cell.angle_gamma   90.00
#
_symmetry.space_group_name_H-M   'P 1'
#
loop_
_entity.id
_entity.type
_entity.pdbx_description
1 polymer ?
#
loop_
_entity_poly.entity_id
_entity_poly.type
_entity_poly.pdbx_seq_one_letter_code
_entity_poly.pdbx_strand_id
1 'polypeptide(L)'
;MTKRSESMKTKGQVEYINPETLHQNPAFTNVVTVTGSVRTVYVGGQNAVDTSGEIVGKGDFKAQSEQILKNIQAALEAGGARLEHVVKWNMYIVQGQPLQEGFAAFQQVWGNRPNPPAISMAFVAGLAHPDFLAEIDAIAVVPQ
;
A
#
# COMPACT_ATOMS: atom_id res chain seq x y z
N MET A 1 38.93 -9.55 -1.62
CA MET A 1 37.79 -10.01 -2.44
C MET A 1 36.47 -9.49 -1.90
N THR A 2 36.18 -9.74 -0.62
CA THR A 2 34.97 -9.25 0.02
C THR A 2 34.84 -7.73 -0.02
N LYS A 3 35.92 -7.01 0.23
CA LYS A 3 35.93 -5.53 0.17
C LYS A 3 35.56 -5.01 -1.21
N ARG A 4 35.98 -5.70 -2.27
CA ARG A 4 35.67 -5.32 -3.62
C ARG A 4 34.16 -5.49 -3.91
N SER A 5 33.57 -6.61 -3.44
CA SER A 5 32.14 -6.85 -3.60
C SER A 5 31.31 -5.76 -2.88
N GLU A 6 31.72 -5.41 -1.66
CA GLU A 6 31.04 -4.36 -0.90
C GLU A 6 31.13 -3.00 -1.56
N SER A 7 32.32 -2.64 -2.07
CA SER A 7 32.54 -1.35 -2.74
C SER A 7 31.78 -1.24 -4.07
N MET A 8 31.35 -2.36 -4.64
CA MET A 8 30.60 -2.38 -5.90
C MET A 8 29.09 -2.47 -5.70
N LYS A 9 28.62 -2.48 -4.47
CA LYS A 9 27.18 -2.43 -4.20
C LYS A 9 26.59 -1.15 -4.76
N THR A 10 25.60 -1.29 -5.63
CA THR A 10 24.87 -0.16 -6.15
C THR A 10 23.86 0.32 -5.12
N LYS A 11 23.85 1.62 -4.87
CA LYS A 11 22.87 2.26 -4.01
C LYS A 11 21.46 2.02 -4.56
N GLY A 12 20.51 1.74 -3.66
CA GLY A 12 19.13 1.54 -4.03
C GLY A 12 18.47 2.81 -4.56
N GLN A 13 17.72 2.67 -5.64
CA GLN A 13 17.00 3.77 -6.27
C GLN A 13 15.59 3.34 -6.62
N VAL A 14 14.64 4.24 -6.38
CA VAL A 14 13.23 4.06 -6.75
C VAL A 14 12.84 5.24 -7.62
N GLU A 15 12.35 4.96 -8.82
CA GLU A 15 11.90 5.99 -9.75
C GLU A 15 10.39 5.85 -9.99
N TYR A 16 9.72 6.98 -10.00
CA TYR A 16 8.26 7.08 -10.22
C TYR A 16 8.05 7.71 -11.58
N ILE A 17 7.47 6.96 -12.50
CA ILE A 17 7.40 7.34 -13.91
C ILE A 17 5.95 7.41 -14.37
N ASN A 18 5.58 8.55 -14.93
CA ASN A 18 4.28 8.74 -15.57
C ASN A 18 4.51 9.16 -17.01
N PRO A 19 4.66 8.19 -17.94
CA PRO A 19 4.94 8.52 -19.34
C PRO A 19 3.75 9.21 -19.99
N GLU A 20 4.02 10.10 -20.94
CA GLU A 20 2.97 10.86 -21.63
C GLU A 20 2.00 9.97 -22.40
N THR A 21 2.42 8.76 -22.72
CA THR A 21 1.59 7.79 -23.44
C THR A 21 0.52 7.14 -22.59
N LEU A 22 0.53 7.37 -21.29
CA LEU A 22 -0.47 6.82 -20.37
C LEU A 22 -1.27 7.95 -19.71
N HIS A 23 -2.47 7.60 -19.25
CA HIS A 23 -3.31 8.53 -18.52
C HIS A 23 -2.64 9.00 -17.24
N GLN A 24 -2.67 10.31 -17.01
CA GLN A 24 -2.08 10.93 -15.83
C GLN A 24 -3.16 11.14 -14.77
N ASN A 25 -2.86 10.73 -13.53
CA ASN A 25 -3.74 10.95 -12.39
C ASN A 25 -2.87 11.15 -11.14
N PRO A 26 -3.06 12.25 -10.40
CA PRO A 26 -2.23 12.52 -9.22
C PRO A 26 -2.42 11.51 -8.08
N ALA A 27 -3.46 10.69 -8.13
CA ALA A 27 -3.72 9.71 -7.06
C ALA A 27 -2.81 8.48 -7.12
N PHE A 28 -2.19 8.20 -8.27
CA PHE A 28 -1.32 7.03 -8.43
C PHE A 28 -0.18 7.31 -9.42
N THR A 29 0.84 6.46 -9.33
CA THR A 29 1.93 6.44 -10.31
C THR A 29 1.70 5.28 -11.27
N ASN A 30 1.95 5.48 -12.55
CA ASN A 30 1.77 4.43 -13.55
C ASN A 30 2.85 3.35 -13.48
N VAL A 31 4.10 3.76 -13.29
CA VAL A 31 5.25 2.84 -13.32
C VAL A 31 6.21 3.20 -12.19
N VAL A 32 6.63 2.20 -11.45
CA VAL A 32 7.67 2.37 -10.45
C VAL A 32 8.80 1.41 -10.78
N THR A 33 10.02 1.92 -10.88
CA THR A 33 11.20 1.08 -11.06
C THR A 33 12.03 1.05 -9.79
N VAL A 34 12.61 -0.11 -9.52
CA VAL A 34 13.47 -0.32 -8.35
C VAL A 34 14.78 -0.94 -8.82
N THR A 35 15.88 -0.32 -8.47
CA THR A 35 17.21 -0.83 -8.83
C THR A 35 18.14 -0.73 -7.63
N GLY A 36 19.21 -1.54 -7.65
CA GLY A 36 20.25 -1.48 -6.64
C GLY A 36 19.89 -2.18 -5.34
N SER A 37 20.58 -1.82 -4.28
CA SER A 37 20.45 -2.46 -2.99
C SER A 37 19.24 -1.92 -2.24
N VAL A 38 18.26 -2.77 -1.99
CA VAL A 38 17.01 -2.41 -1.32
C VAL A 38 16.58 -3.49 -0.34
N ARG A 39 15.78 -3.08 0.63
CA ARG A 39 14.98 -3.99 1.44
C ARG A 39 13.56 -3.96 0.88
N THR A 40 13.03 -5.12 0.51
CA THR A 40 11.65 -5.22 0.05
C THR A 40 10.78 -5.77 1.18
N VAL A 41 9.66 -5.10 1.42
CA VAL A 41 8.69 -5.49 2.45
C VAL A 41 7.37 -5.83 1.76
N TYR A 42 6.95 -7.07 1.89
CA TYR A 42 5.67 -7.56 1.38
C TYR A 42 4.67 -7.57 2.52
N VAL A 43 3.63 -6.79 2.41
CA VAL A 43 2.55 -6.77 3.40
C VAL A 43 1.39 -7.59 2.86
N GLY A 44 1.04 -8.65 3.57
CA GLY A 44 -0.11 -9.49 3.21
C GLY A 44 -1.41 -8.73 3.28
N GLY A 45 -2.46 -9.28 2.68
CA GLY A 45 -3.76 -8.65 2.66
C GLY A 45 -4.27 -8.34 4.07
N GLN A 46 -4.59 -7.08 4.31
CA GLN A 46 -5.11 -6.60 5.58
C GLN A 46 -6.59 -6.31 5.46
N ASN A 47 -7.34 -6.83 6.40
CA ASN A 47 -8.75 -6.54 6.59
C ASN A 47 -8.93 -5.76 7.89
N ALA A 48 -10.14 -5.29 8.15
CA ALA A 48 -10.41 -4.45 9.32
C ALA A 48 -10.54 -5.29 10.61
N VAL A 49 -9.44 -5.91 11.00
CA VAL A 49 -9.38 -6.76 12.20
C VAL A 49 -8.37 -6.14 13.17
N ASP A 50 -8.75 -6.02 14.43
CA ASP A 50 -7.86 -5.50 15.46
C ASP A 50 -6.98 -6.60 16.07
N THR A 51 -6.14 -6.23 17.04
CA THR A 51 -5.22 -7.17 17.69
C THR A 51 -5.93 -8.27 18.49
N SER A 52 -7.19 -8.06 18.83
CA SER A 52 -8.01 -9.06 19.52
C SER A 52 -8.69 -10.04 18.56
N GLY A 53 -8.53 -9.83 17.26
CA GLY A 53 -9.21 -10.65 16.26
C GLY A 53 -10.64 -10.22 15.97
N GLU A 54 -11.06 -9.07 16.49
CA GLU A 54 -12.41 -8.55 16.28
C GLU A 54 -12.47 -7.70 15.01
N ILE A 55 -13.59 -7.80 14.30
CA ILE A 55 -13.84 -6.97 13.11
C ILE A 55 -14.27 -5.58 13.59
N VAL A 56 -13.50 -4.58 13.16
CA VAL A 56 -13.78 -3.18 13.46
C VAL A 56 -14.63 -2.58 12.35
N GLY A 57 -15.75 -1.96 12.70
CA GLY A 57 -16.59 -1.28 11.73
C GLY A 57 -17.45 -2.21 10.88
N LYS A 58 -18.05 -3.21 11.49
CA LYS A 58 -18.99 -4.09 10.78
C LYS A 58 -20.09 -3.24 10.11
N GLY A 59 -20.23 -3.39 8.79
CA GLY A 59 -21.19 -2.59 8.03
C GLY A 59 -20.78 -1.14 7.80
N ASP A 60 -19.60 -0.72 8.24
CA ASP A 60 -19.12 0.66 8.16
C ASP A 60 -17.82 0.69 7.36
N PHE A 61 -17.94 1.03 6.08
CA PHE A 61 -16.81 1.03 5.15
C PHE A 61 -15.72 2.03 5.56
N LYS A 62 -16.11 3.20 6.06
CA LYS A 62 -15.15 4.21 6.51
C LYS A 62 -14.32 3.69 7.69
N ALA A 63 -14.99 3.16 8.71
CA ALA A 63 -14.32 2.61 9.88
C ALA A 63 -13.40 1.45 9.50
N GLN A 64 -13.85 0.58 8.60
CA GLN A 64 -13.00 -0.51 8.11
C GLN A 64 -11.79 -0.01 7.35
N SER A 65 -11.96 0.99 6.48
CA SER A 65 -10.86 1.59 5.74
C SER A 65 -9.81 2.17 6.68
N GLU A 66 -10.23 2.87 7.71
CA GLU A 66 -9.33 3.44 8.72
C GLU A 66 -8.54 2.34 9.44
N GLN A 67 -9.21 1.27 9.85
CA GLN A 67 -8.54 0.15 10.52
C GLN A 67 -7.55 -0.57 9.60
N ILE A 68 -7.92 -0.79 8.35
CA ILE A 68 -7.05 -1.41 7.36
C ILE A 68 -5.77 -0.59 7.20
N LEU A 69 -5.89 0.72 7.04
CA LEU A 69 -4.72 1.59 6.87
C LEU A 69 -3.84 1.61 8.12
N LYS A 70 -4.45 1.55 9.29
CA LYS A 70 -3.72 1.42 10.54
C LYS A 70 -2.93 0.10 10.58
N ASN A 71 -3.55 -1.00 10.15
CA ASN A 71 -2.89 -2.30 10.08
C ASN A 71 -1.75 -2.31 9.06
N ILE A 72 -1.94 -1.69 7.90
CA ILE A 72 -0.89 -1.55 6.89
C ILE A 72 0.32 -0.79 7.46
N GLN A 73 0.08 0.31 8.15
CA GLN A 73 1.17 1.09 8.76
C GLN A 73 1.92 0.28 9.81
N ALA A 74 1.21 -0.46 10.65
CA ALA A 74 1.83 -1.33 11.66
C ALA A 74 2.68 -2.43 11.00
N ALA A 75 2.18 -3.03 9.92
CA ALA A 75 2.90 -4.06 9.19
C ALA A 75 4.15 -3.51 8.52
N LEU A 76 4.06 -2.34 7.88
CA LEU A 76 5.21 -1.68 7.27
C LEU A 76 6.28 -1.40 8.30
N GLU A 77 5.89 -0.83 9.43
CA GLU A 77 6.82 -0.50 10.52
C GLU A 77 7.53 -1.74 11.05
N ALA A 78 6.82 -2.85 11.20
CA ALA A 78 7.42 -4.12 11.61
C ALA A 78 8.49 -4.60 10.62
N GLY A 79 8.32 -4.30 9.33
CA GLY A 79 9.29 -4.62 8.28
C GLY A 79 10.38 -3.58 8.10
N GLY A 80 10.37 -2.50 8.87
CA GLY A 80 11.36 -1.42 8.75
C GLY A 80 11.04 -0.43 7.65
N ALA A 81 9.76 -0.27 7.29
CA ALA A 81 9.32 0.65 6.24
C ALA A 81 8.24 1.60 6.76
N ARG A 82 7.87 2.55 5.92
CA ARG A 82 6.80 3.53 6.18
C ARG A 82 5.95 3.67 4.93
N LEU A 83 4.89 4.46 5.02
CA LEU A 83 3.99 4.71 3.89
C LEU A 83 4.72 5.25 2.66
N GLU A 84 5.67 6.16 2.85
CA GLU A 84 6.43 6.75 1.74
C GLU A 84 7.29 5.73 0.97
N HIS A 85 7.51 4.55 1.54
CA HIS A 85 8.26 3.48 0.90
C HIS A 85 7.38 2.56 0.05
N VAL A 86 6.06 2.71 0.12
CA VAL A 86 5.15 1.83 -0.62
C VAL A 86 5.25 2.14 -2.11
N VAL A 87 5.50 1.11 -2.90
CA VAL A 87 5.59 1.22 -4.37
C VAL A 87 4.39 0.59 -5.07
N LYS A 88 3.64 -0.25 -4.37
CA LYS A 88 2.46 -0.91 -4.93
C LYS A 88 1.40 -1.13 -3.86
N TRP A 89 0.15 -0.74 -4.19
CA TRP A 89 -1.05 -1.13 -3.44
C TRP A 89 -1.91 -2.02 -4.33
N ASN A 90 -2.52 -3.04 -3.74
CA ASN A 90 -3.64 -3.73 -4.35
C ASN A 90 -4.84 -3.57 -3.41
N MET A 91 -5.94 -3.07 -3.93
CA MET A 91 -7.13 -2.80 -3.16
C MET A 91 -8.30 -3.62 -3.71
N TYR A 92 -8.95 -4.36 -2.84
CA TYR A 92 -10.12 -5.16 -3.18
C TYR A 92 -11.28 -4.66 -2.35
N ILE A 93 -12.35 -4.22 -3.00
CA ILE A 93 -13.49 -3.59 -2.35
C ILE A 93 -14.74 -4.35 -2.73
N VAL A 94 -15.50 -4.78 -1.74
CA VAL A 94 -16.79 -5.42 -1.98
C VAL A 94 -17.72 -4.42 -2.66
N GLN A 95 -18.41 -4.87 -3.71
CA GLN A 95 -19.30 -4.01 -4.49
C GLN A 95 -20.34 -3.32 -3.61
N GLY A 96 -20.67 -2.07 -3.95
CA GLY A 96 -21.72 -1.31 -3.30
C GLY A 96 -21.25 -0.40 -2.17
N GLN A 97 -19.94 -0.34 -1.91
CA GLN A 97 -19.41 0.51 -0.84
C GLN A 97 -19.29 1.98 -1.28
N PRO A 98 -19.45 2.93 -0.32
CA PRO A 98 -19.28 4.36 -0.63
C PRO A 98 -17.80 4.72 -0.77
N LEU A 99 -17.27 4.61 -1.98
CA LEU A 99 -15.83 4.78 -2.26
C LEU A 99 -15.26 6.09 -1.75
N GLN A 100 -16.05 7.17 -1.75
CA GLN A 100 -15.56 8.47 -1.30
C GLN A 100 -15.13 8.44 0.16
N GLU A 101 -15.80 7.67 0.99
CA GLU A 101 -15.42 7.52 2.40
C GLU A 101 -14.08 6.82 2.56
N GLY A 102 -13.82 5.81 1.73
CA GLY A 102 -12.53 5.11 1.72
C GLY A 102 -11.40 6.02 1.22
N PHE A 103 -11.65 6.79 0.17
CA PHE A 103 -10.68 7.76 -0.33
C PHE A 103 -10.38 8.84 0.70
N ALA A 104 -11.39 9.31 1.43
CA ALA A 104 -11.19 10.29 2.49
C ALA A 104 -10.29 9.73 3.60
N ALA A 105 -10.53 8.50 4.01
CA ALA A 105 -9.68 7.83 5.00
C ALA A 105 -8.24 7.69 4.50
N PHE A 106 -8.06 7.30 3.24
CA PHE A 106 -6.75 7.19 2.63
C PHE A 106 -6.04 8.54 2.55
N GLN A 107 -6.73 9.60 2.10
CA GLN A 107 -6.17 10.93 2.00
C GLN A 107 -5.72 11.47 3.36
N GLN A 108 -6.48 11.20 4.40
CA GLN A 108 -6.15 11.62 5.74
C GLN A 108 -4.83 11.00 6.21
N VAL A 109 -4.60 9.75 5.87
CA VAL A 109 -3.39 9.01 6.23
C VAL A 109 -2.22 9.38 5.33
N TRP A 110 -2.45 9.43 4.01
CA TRP A 110 -1.40 9.74 3.04
C TRP A 110 -0.93 11.19 3.17
N GLY A 111 -1.86 12.11 3.35
CA GLY A 111 -1.54 13.54 3.46
C GLY A 111 -0.92 14.10 2.19
N ASN A 112 0.13 14.88 2.35
CA ASN A 112 0.83 15.53 1.23
C ASN A 112 2.08 14.77 0.79
N ARG A 113 2.18 13.49 1.08
CA ARG A 113 3.33 12.69 0.64
C ARG A 113 3.42 12.71 -0.88
N PRO A 114 4.61 12.95 -1.45
CA PRO A 114 4.80 12.86 -2.89
C PRO A 114 4.89 11.39 -3.31
N ASN A 115 4.92 11.18 -4.64
CA ASN A 115 5.20 9.88 -5.22
C ASN A 115 4.23 8.79 -4.76
N PRO A 116 2.93 8.91 -5.08
CA PRO A 116 1.99 7.84 -4.74
C PRO A 116 2.40 6.54 -5.43
N PRO A 117 2.09 5.40 -4.82
CA PRO A 117 2.46 4.10 -5.40
C PRO A 117 1.66 3.78 -6.66
N ALA A 118 2.12 2.77 -7.38
CA ALA A 118 1.29 2.14 -8.41
C ALA A 118 0.12 1.45 -7.70
N ILE A 119 -1.10 1.61 -8.24
CA ILE A 119 -2.31 1.11 -7.59
C ILE A 119 -3.11 0.26 -8.56
N SER A 120 -3.56 -0.90 -8.09
CA SER A 120 -4.61 -1.66 -8.76
C SER A 120 -5.78 -1.78 -7.81
N MET A 121 -6.99 -1.54 -8.32
CA MET A 121 -8.20 -1.65 -7.52
C MET A 121 -9.22 -2.49 -8.28
N ALA A 122 -9.90 -3.38 -7.57
CA ALA A 122 -10.95 -4.20 -8.14
C ALA A 122 -12.15 -4.27 -7.18
N PHE A 123 -13.34 -4.26 -7.76
CA PHE A 123 -14.54 -4.61 -7.02
C PHE A 123 -14.68 -6.13 -7.01
N VAL A 124 -14.99 -6.67 -5.85
CA VAL A 124 -15.12 -8.12 -5.65
C VAL A 124 -16.49 -8.45 -5.10
N ALA A 125 -16.93 -9.69 -5.31
CA ALA A 125 -18.21 -10.16 -4.78
C ALA A 125 -18.16 -10.39 -3.27
N GLY A 126 -17.01 -10.77 -2.75
CA GLY A 126 -16.80 -11.02 -1.32
C GLY A 126 -15.34 -11.28 -1.02
N LEU A 127 -15.03 -11.30 0.25
CA LEU A 127 -13.70 -11.56 0.78
C LEU A 127 -13.73 -12.78 1.71
N ALA A 128 -12.65 -13.02 2.44
CA ALA A 128 -12.51 -14.24 3.24
C ALA A 128 -13.55 -14.34 4.37
N HIS A 129 -14.10 -13.22 4.81
CA HIS A 129 -15.16 -13.19 5.81
C HIS A 129 -16.32 -12.34 5.28
N PRO A 130 -17.60 -12.75 5.51
CA PRO A 130 -18.75 -12.01 4.98
C PRO A 130 -18.83 -10.55 5.42
N ASP A 131 -18.26 -10.22 6.57
CA ASP A 131 -18.29 -8.85 7.10
C ASP A 131 -17.09 -8.01 6.69
N PHE A 132 -16.13 -8.57 5.95
CA PHE A 132 -15.03 -7.79 5.37
C PHE A 132 -15.53 -7.02 4.15
N LEU A 133 -15.38 -5.70 4.18
CA LEU A 133 -15.80 -4.81 3.09
C LEU A 133 -14.66 -4.41 2.17
N ALA A 134 -13.42 -4.56 2.62
CA ALA A 134 -12.24 -4.23 1.84
C ALA A 134 -11.03 -5.01 2.33
N GLU A 135 -10.04 -5.10 1.45
CA GLU A 135 -8.74 -5.69 1.75
C GLU A 135 -7.68 -4.92 0.98
N ILE A 136 -6.55 -4.65 1.62
CA ILE A 136 -5.41 -3.98 0.97
C ILE A 136 -4.15 -4.77 1.26
N ASP A 137 -3.36 -5.04 0.23
CA ASP A 137 -1.99 -5.49 0.39
C ASP A 137 -1.02 -4.45 -0.17
N ALA A 138 0.24 -4.57 0.18
CA ALA A 138 1.23 -3.57 -0.21
C ALA A 138 2.60 -4.19 -0.43
N ILE A 139 3.38 -3.52 -1.27
CA ILE A 139 4.80 -3.80 -1.41
C ILE A 139 5.52 -2.48 -1.16
N ALA A 140 6.47 -2.49 -0.25
CA ALA A 140 7.32 -1.33 0.05
C ALA A 140 8.78 -1.65 -0.23
N VAL A 141 9.54 -0.63 -0.58
CA VAL A 141 10.96 -0.74 -0.88
C VAL A 141 11.70 0.36 -0.14
N VAL A 142 12.70 -0.06 0.63
CA VAL A 142 13.55 0.85 1.39
C VAL A 142 14.94 0.82 0.79
N PRO A 143 15.39 1.90 0.13
CA PRO A 143 16.76 1.96 -0.38
C PRO A 143 17.79 1.78 0.73
N GLN A 144 18.82 1.03 0.41
CA GLN A 144 19.92 0.76 1.35
C GLN A 144 21.18 1.53 0.98
#